data_d3fbb10cc6111cd54593a6be02fd14d8
#
_entry.id   d3fbb10cc6111cd54593a6be02fd14d8
#
_cell.length_a   1.000
_cell.length_b   1.000
_cell.length_c   1.000
_cell.angle_alpha   90.00
_cell.angle_beta   90.00
_cell.angle_gamma   90.00
#
_symmetry.space_group_name_H-M   'P 1'
#
loop_
_entity.id
_entity.type
_entity.pdbx_description
1 polymer ?
#
loop_
_entity_poly.entity_id
_entity_poly.type
_entity_poly.pdbx_seq_one_letter_code
_entity_poly.pdbx_strand_id
1 'polypeptide(L)'
;MSAEDMKAFCPTWTEAQRQLRAQWLHTCHEPAIVQSFEDFGTDDIHADLPHIKHPLRLITAERGDVVRDDDVAEWQQLAPQTQHHRVPAAGHMIPWDNEAGFYAALGDFLGARVD
;
A
#
# COMPACT_ATOMS: atom_id res chain seq x y z
N MET A 1 -3.18 3.32 21.61
CA MET A 1 -2.07 4.00 20.89
C MET A 1 -2.47 5.44 20.67
N SER A 2 -1.67 6.38 21.16
CA SER A 2 -1.90 7.82 20.97
C SER A 2 -1.33 8.32 19.64
N ALA A 3 -1.67 9.57 19.26
CA ALA A 3 -1.07 10.21 18.08
C ALA A 3 0.45 10.38 18.22
N GLU A 4 0.96 10.54 19.43
CA GLU A 4 2.41 10.61 19.69
C GLU A 4 3.09 9.27 19.47
N ASP A 5 2.49 8.18 19.97
CA ASP A 5 3.02 6.84 19.77
C ASP A 5 3.15 6.47 18.29
N MET A 6 2.27 7.02 17.45
CA MET A 6 2.27 6.78 16.00
C MET A 6 3.45 7.40 15.27
N LYS A 7 4.16 8.36 15.83
CA LYS A 7 5.36 8.94 15.18
C LYS A 7 6.42 7.89 14.86
N ALA A 8 6.54 6.86 15.69
CA ALA A 8 7.49 5.78 15.48
C ALA A 8 7.16 4.93 14.23
N PHE A 9 5.88 4.80 13.91
CA PHE A 9 5.40 3.96 12.81
C PHE A 9 5.10 4.77 11.54
N CYS A 10 4.67 6.02 11.71
CA CYS A 10 4.26 6.91 10.62
C CYS A 10 5.00 8.26 10.72
N PRO A 11 6.33 8.28 10.52
CA PRO A 11 7.15 9.47 10.76
C PRO A 11 6.85 10.63 9.82
N THR A 12 6.29 10.37 8.65
CA THR A 12 5.95 11.38 7.63
C THR A 12 4.55 11.96 7.79
N TRP A 13 3.72 11.34 8.63
CA TRP A 13 2.34 11.80 8.82
C TRP A 13 2.27 13.10 9.59
N THR A 14 1.36 13.98 9.16
CA THR A 14 1.03 15.19 9.90
C THR A 14 0.40 14.86 11.25
N GLU A 15 0.41 15.81 12.17
CA GLU A 15 -0.26 15.67 13.47
C GLU A 15 -1.75 15.35 13.29
N ALA A 16 -2.44 16.03 12.36
CA ALA A 16 -3.85 15.77 12.08
C ALA A 16 -4.12 14.35 11.61
N GLN A 17 -3.27 13.80 10.74
CA GLN A 17 -3.36 12.42 10.27
C GLN A 17 -3.18 11.43 11.43
N ARG A 18 -2.19 11.65 12.29
CA ARG A 18 -1.96 10.80 13.45
C ARG A 18 -3.10 10.85 14.47
N GLN A 19 -3.65 12.03 14.72
CA GLN A 19 -4.82 12.20 15.60
C GLN A 19 -6.04 11.47 15.04
N LEU A 20 -6.32 11.63 13.76
CA LEU A 20 -7.44 10.96 13.10
C LEU A 20 -7.29 9.42 13.18
N ARG A 21 -6.11 8.91 12.92
CA ARG A 21 -5.82 7.46 13.04
C ARG A 21 -6.03 6.97 14.47
N ALA A 22 -5.53 7.71 15.46
CA ALA A 22 -5.71 7.37 16.88
C ALA A 22 -7.18 7.26 17.26
N GLN A 23 -8.03 8.15 16.75
CA GLN A 23 -9.48 8.10 16.97
C GLN A 23 -10.11 6.85 16.32
N TRP A 24 -9.72 6.49 15.11
CA TRP A 24 -10.28 5.34 14.42
C TRP A 24 -9.93 4.00 15.06
N LEU A 25 -8.77 3.87 15.68
CA LEU A 25 -8.36 2.61 16.32
C LEU A 25 -9.35 2.10 17.37
N HIS A 26 -10.11 2.99 18.01
CA HIS A 26 -11.12 2.63 19.00
C HIS A 26 -12.44 2.17 18.36
N THR A 27 -12.62 2.37 17.07
CA THR A 27 -13.85 2.01 16.36
C THR A 27 -13.74 0.67 15.61
N CYS A 28 -12.58 0.04 15.66
CA CYS A 28 -12.34 -1.22 14.98
C CYS A 28 -13.13 -2.36 15.62
N HIS A 29 -13.78 -3.18 14.79
CA HIS A 29 -14.48 -4.37 15.21
C HIS A 29 -13.49 -5.53 15.33
N GLU A 30 -13.17 -5.94 16.54
CA GLU A 30 -12.14 -6.95 16.83
C GLU A 30 -12.29 -8.25 16.01
N PRO A 31 -13.49 -8.88 15.91
CA PRO A 31 -13.64 -10.08 15.11
C PRO A 31 -13.28 -9.90 13.62
N ALA A 32 -13.57 -8.71 13.05
CA ALA A 32 -13.20 -8.42 11.66
C ALA A 32 -11.68 -8.29 11.49
N ILE A 33 -11.00 -7.70 12.47
CA ILE A 33 -9.53 -7.58 12.46
C ILE A 33 -8.88 -8.96 12.54
N VAL A 34 -9.34 -9.80 13.47
CA VAL A 34 -8.81 -11.15 13.66
C VAL A 34 -9.02 -11.99 12.39
N GLN A 35 -10.23 -11.98 11.83
CA GLN A 35 -10.54 -12.71 10.60
C GLN A 35 -9.68 -12.23 9.43
N SER A 36 -9.54 -10.90 9.24
CA SER A 36 -8.70 -10.34 8.18
C SER A 36 -7.23 -10.76 8.32
N PHE A 37 -6.74 -10.86 9.55
CA PHE A 37 -5.37 -11.29 9.81
C PHE A 37 -5.17 -12.77 9.49
N GLU A 38 -6.12 -13.61 9.85
CA GLU A 38 -6.11 -15.04 9.55
C GLU A 38 -6.19 -15.30 8.04
N ASP A 39 -7.12 -14.63 7.35
CA ASP A 39 -7.29 -14.72 5.90
C ASP A 39 -6.03 -14.27 5.16
N PHE A 40 -5.43 -13.15 5.59
CA PHE A 40 -4.18 -12.65 4.99
C PHE A 40 -3.03 -13.66 5.09
N GLY A 41 -3.00 -14.47 6.14
CA GLY A 41 -1.99 -15.52 6.31
C GLY A 41 -2.23 -16.77 5.46
N THR A 42 -3.43 -16.96 4.92
CA THR A 42 -3.85 -18.16 4.19
C THR A 42 -4.18 -17.90 2.72
N ASP A 43 -4.65 -16.71 2.38
CA ASP A 43 -5.00 -16.35 1.02
C ASP A 43 -3.73 -16.09 0.18
N ASP A 44 -3.68 -16.68 -0.99
CA ASP A 44 -2.55 -16.59 -1.91
C ASP A 44 -3.02 -16.20 -3.32
N ILE A 45 -2.65 -14.99 -3.73
CA ILE A 45 -2.99 -14.45 -5.05
C ILE A 45 -2.03 -14.89 -6.17
N HIS A 46 -0.91 -15.55 -5.85
CA HIS A 46 0.12 -15.90 -6.83
C HIS A 46 -0.42 -16.82 -7.93
N ALA A 47 -1.35 -17.72 -7.58
CA ALA A 47 -2.01 -18.59 -8.53
C ALA A 47 -2.90 -17.85 -9.55
N ASP A 48 -3.42 -16.69 -9.16
CA ASP A 48 -4.34 -15.90 -9.99
C ASP A 48 -3.61 -14.92 -10.91
N LEU A 49 -2.44 -14.43 -10.52
CA LEU A 49 -1.66 -13.43 -11.26
C LEU A 49 -1.42 -13.81 -12.73
N PRO A 50 -1.04 -15.06 -13.09
CA PRO A 50 -0.83 -15.46 -14.47
C PRO A 50 -2.12 -15.43 -15.34
N HIS A 51 -3.27 -15.45 -14.71
CA HIS A 51 -4.57 -15.44 -15.39
C HIS A 51 -5.11 -14.03 -15.67
N ILE A 52 -4.51 -13.01 -15.10
CA ILE A 52 -4.92 -11.61 -15.34
C ILE A 52 -4.47 -11.18 -16.73
N LYS A 53 -5.44 -10.76 -17.57
CA LYS A 53 -5.18 -10.32 -18.95
C LYS A 53 -5.19 -8.80 -19.12
N HIS A 54 -5.55 -8.08 -18.09
CA HIS A 54 -5.62 -6.62 -18.10
C HIS A 54 -4.25 -5.99 -17.85
N PRO A 55 -4.05 -4.74 -18.27
CA PRO A 55 -2.89 -3.96 -17.84
C PRO A 55 -2.84 -3.90 -16.31
N LEU A 56 -1.65 -4.04 -15.77
CA LEU A 56 -1.40 -4.00 -14.32
C LEU A 56 -0.34 -2.95 -14.00
N ARG A 57 -0.54 -2.23 -12.92
CA ARG A 57 0.51 -1.41 -12.30
C ARG A 57 0.66 -1.80 -10.83
N LEU A 58 1.88 -2.17 -10.46
CA LEU A 58 2.29 -2.37 -9.08
C LEU A 58 2.93 -1.08 -8.58
N ILE A 59 2.28 -0.43 -7.61
CA ILE A 59 2.79 0.79 -6.97
C ILE A 59 3.39 0.41 -5.63
N THR A 60 4.67 0.69 -5.43
CA THR A 60 5.40 0.36 -4.19
C THR A 60 5.95 1.61 -3.52
N ALA A 61 6.26 1.50 -2.25
CA ALA A 61 6.89 2.55 -1.47
C ALA A 61 8.43 2.50 -1.58
N GLU A 62 9.08 3.67 -1.53
CA GLU A 62 10.55 3.73 -1.47
C GLU A 62 11.08 3.30 -0.10
N ARG A 63 10.35 3.61 0.97
CA ARG A 63 10.71 3.26 2.35
C ARG A 63 9.83 2.12 2.87
N GLY A 64 10.44 1.26 3.62
CA GLY A 64 9.77 0.11 4.22
C GLY A 64 10.14 -1.20 3.53
N ASP A 65 9.75 -2.29 4.15
CA ASP A 65 10.15 -3.66 3.81
C ASP A 65 8.95 -4.58 3.51
N VAL A 66 7.74 -4.00 3.37
CA VAL A 66 6.52 -4.78 3.10
C VAL A 66 6.55 -5.37 1.70
N VAL A 67 7.01 -4.59 0.71
CA VAL A 67 7.23 -5.07 -0.66
C VAL A 67 8.66 -4.73 -1.07
N ARG A 68 9.49 -5.74 -1.24
CA ARG A 68 10.90 -5.65 -1.58
C ARG A 68 11.14 -5.87 -3.08
N ASP A 69 12.35 -5.66 -3.53
CA ASP A 69 12.72 -5.82 -4.94
C ASP A 69 12.52 -7.26 -5.42
N ASP A 70 12.78 -8.25 -4.57
CA ASP A 70 12.55 -9.66 -4.89
C ASP A 70 11.05 -9.96 -5.07
N ASP A 71 10.19 -9.35 -4.25
CA ASP A 71 8.74 -9.50 -4.36
C ASP A 71 8.22 -8.87 -5.66
N VAL A 72 8.79 -7.72 -6.05
CA VAL A 72 8.48 -7.09 -7.35
C VAL A 72 8.91 -7.98 -8.52
N ALA A 73 10.10 -8.58 -8.43
CA ALA A 73 10.60 -9.48 -9.46
C ALA A 73 9.73 -10.73 -9.60
N GLU A 74 9.31 -11.33 -8.49
CA GLU A 74 8.38 -12.46 -8.47
C GLU A 74 7.03 -12.09 -9.10
N TRP A 75 6.46 -10.96 -8.71
CA TRP A 75 5.22 -10.45 -9.31
C TRP A 75 5.34 -10.31 -10.83
N GLN A 76 6.43 -9.72 -11.31
CA GLN A 76 6.67 -9.53 -12.75
C GLN A 76 6.94 -10.84 -13.51
N GLN A 77 7.43 -11.88 -12.85
CA GLN A 77 7.53 -13.21 -13.43
C GLN A 77 6.14 -13.85 -13.63
N LEU A 78 5.25 -13.69 -12.66
CA LEU A 78 3.90 -14.25 -12.70
C LEU A 78 2.96 -13.44 -13.60
N ALA A 79 3.13 -12.13 -13.68
CA ALA A 79 2.34 -11.21 -14.50
C ALA A 79 3.26 -10.25 -15.27
N PRO A 80 3.86 -10.69 -16.40
CA PRO A 80 4.89 -9.92 -17.13
C PRO A 80 4.42 -8.58 -17.69
N GLN A 81 3.10 -8.38 -17.84
CA GLN A 81 2.50 -7.12 -18.27
C GLN A 81 2.50 -6.05 -17.16
N THR A 82 2.91 -6.39 -15.95
CA THR A 82 2.91 -5.46 -14.82
C THR A 82 3.95 -4.36 -15.00
N GLN A 83 3.49 -3.13 -14.99
CA GLN A 83 4.34 -1.95 -14.87
C GLN A 83 4.61 -1.68 -13.39
N HIS A 84 5.87 -1.54 -13.01
CA HIS A 84 6.25 -1.19 -11.65
C HIS A 84 6.53 0.29 -11.51
N HIS A 85 5.98 0.93 -10.48
CA HIS A 85 6.25 2.32 -10.11
C HIS A 85 6.54 2.42 -8.61
N ARG A 86 7.70 2.97 -8.27
CA ARG A 86 8.09 3.22 -6.87
C ARG A 86 7.86 4.67 -6.53
N VAL A 87 7.01 4.93 -5.53
CA VAL A 87 6.71 6.30 -5.07
C VAL A 87 7.81 6.76 -4.10
N PRO A 88 8.53 7.85 -4.42
CA PRO A 88 9.61 8.35 -3.58
C PRO A 88 9.08 8.91 -2.26
N ALA A 89 9.91 8.86 -1.22
CA ALA A 89 9.63 9.39 0.12
C ALA A 89 8.34 8.83 0.79
N ALA A 90 7.77 7.75 0.25
CA ALA A 90 6.60 7.09 0.80
C ALA A 90 6.98 5.85 1.60
N GLY A 91 6.28 5.60 2.70
CA GLY A 91 6.22 4.34 3.40
C GLY A 91 5.04 3.50 2.92
N HIS A 92 4.71 2.41 3.62
CA HIS A 92 3.66 1.46 3.21
C HIS A 92 2.29 2.12 2.94
N MET A 93 1.94 3.15 3.70
CA MET A 93 0.69 3.90 3.51
C MET A 93 0.86 5.01 2.46
N ILE A 94 1.21 4.62 1.23
CA ILE A 94 1.62 5.51 0.15
C ILE A 94 0.71 6.74 -0.02
N PRO A 95 -0.64 6.62 -0.06
CA PRO A 95 -1.52 7.78 -0.22
C PRO A 95 -1.44 8.79 0.94
N TRP A 96 -1.04 8.34 2.12
CA TRP A 96 -0.89 9.18 3.31
C TRP A 96 0.51 9.76 3.44
N ASP A 97 1.52 9.02 2.95
CA ASP A 97 2.92 9.44 3.03
C ASP A 97 3.31 10.40 1.90
N ASN A 98 2.79 10.16 0.70
CA ASN A 98 3.03 11.00 -0.48
C ASN A 98 1.81 10.95 -1.42
N GLU A 99 0.79 11.73 -1.08
CA GLU A 99 -0.46 11.82 -1.84
C GLU A 99 -0.24 12.23 -3.30
N ALA A 100 0.57 13.27 -3.51
CA ALA A 100 0.86 13.76 -4.86
C ALA A 100 1.58 12.71 -5.73
N GLY A 101 2.55 11.99 -5.14
CA GLY A 101 3.26 10.90 -5.81
C GLY A 101 2.35 9.73 -6.14
N PHE A 102 1.41 9.39 -5.24
CA PHE A 102 0.41 8.36 -5.48
C PHE A 102 -0.51 8.71 -6.65
N TYR A 103 -1.09 9.91 -6.65
CA TYR A 103 -1.98 10.35 -7.73
C TYR A 103 -1.25 10.52 -9.06
N ALA A 104 0.01 10.96 -9.05
CA ALA A 104 0.82 11.03 -10.27
C ALA A 104 1.04 9.63 -10.87
N ALA A 105 1.38 8.64 -10.05
CA ALA A 105 1.57 7.26 -10.49
C ALA A 105 0.27 6.64 -11.05
N LEU A 106 -0.86 6.93 -10.40
CA LEU A 106 -2.17 6.46 -10.83
C LEU A 106 -2.61 7.11 -12.13
N GLY A 107 -2.50 8.44 -12.22
CA GLY A 107 -2.88 9.22 -13.42
C GLY A 107 -2.04 8.86 -14.64
N ASP A 108 -0.75 8.65 -14.46
CA ASP A 108 0.16 8.17 -15.53
C ASP A 108 -0.28 6.80 -16.07
N PHE A 109 -0.69 5.89 -15.19
CA PHE A 109 -1.18 4.58 -15.60
C PHE A 109 -2.53 4.65 -16.32
N LEU A 110 -3.43 5.47 -15.82
CA LEU A 110 -4.77 5.63 -16.40
C LEU A 110 -4.78 6.50 -17.67
N GLY A 111 -3.69 7.21 -17.96
CA GLY A 111 -3.62 8.19 -19.05
C GLY A 111 -4.52 9.41 -18.83
N ALA A 112 -4.85 9.71 -17.56
CA ALA A 112 -5.73 10.81 -17.18
C ALA A 112 -5.24 11.43 -15.86
N ARG A 113 -5.46 12.75 -15.70
CA ARG A 113 -5.16 13.41 -14.44
C ARG A 113 -6.11 12.91 -13.35
N VAL A 114 -5.54 12.57 -12.20
CA VAL A 114 -6.25 12.20 -10.97
C VAL A 114 -5.81 13.17 -9.88
N ASP A 115 -6.77 13.83 -9.25
CA ASP A 115 -6.54 14.83 -8.19
C ASP A 115 -7.10 14.32 -6.87
#